data_f8d470e9b51fb5d854add143fc67ed83
#
_entry.id   f8d470e9b51fb5d854add143fc67ed83
#
_cell.length_a   1.000
_cell.length_b   1.000
_cell.length_c   1.000
_cell.angle_alpha   90.00
_cell.angle_beta   90.00
_cell.angle_gamma   90.00
#
_symmetry.space_group_name_H-M   'P 1'
#
loop_
_entity.id
_entity.type
_entity.pdbx_description
1 polymer ?
#
loop_
_entity_poly.entity_id
_entity_poly.type
_entity_poly.pdbx_seq_one_letter_code
_entity_poly.pdbx_strand_id
1 'polypeptide(L)'
;RLNSDHVVPIRIDRPASAQLPMTPAATQIADYTKTVFTAETSEGHSVSHDIYNRGSGTPVVLLQELPGIGQETLALADRLIDAGHEVVMPHLFGPIGKISIGGNLARVMCMRKEFRLMASNASSPISDWLRLLCREVRDSRSVGGVGVIGMCLTGNFAITLIGDDSVLAAVASQPAMPFFKQGALHMSPKEIADSRRALETKGPMRFLRFEDDPLSTVEKSECIHRTFNDNEHERVREI
;
A
#
# COMPACT_ATOMS: atom_id res chain seq x y z
N ARG A 1 12.21 -11.82 45.46
CA ARG A 1 13.38 -11.33 44.67
C ARG A 1 13.29 -12.04 43.33
N LEU A 2 12.78 -11.34 42.32
CA LEU A 2 12.67 -11.82 40.95
C LEU A 2 13.80 -11.15 40.16
N ASN A 3 14.54 -11.98 39.45
CA ASN A 3 15.70 -11.65 38.66
C ASN A 3 15.29 -10.76 37.46
N SER A 4 16.00 -9.66 37.28
CA SER A 4 15.90 -8.81 36.11
C SER A 4 16.70 -9.46 34.97
N ASP A 5 16.01 -10.04 33.99
CA ASP A 5 16.63 -10.58 32.80
C ASP A 5 17.15 -9.46 31.89
N HIS A 6 18.44 -9.50 31.65
CA HIS A 6 19.17 -8.59 30.79
C HIS A 6 18.71 -8.75 29.32
N VAL A 7 18.03 -7.74 28.80
CA VAL A 7 17.84 -7.59 27.36
C VAL A 7 19.19 -7.12 26.79
N VAL A 8 19.87 -7.99 26.06
CA VAL A 8 21.09 -7.64 25.31
C VAL A 8 20.67 -6.93 24.02
N PRO A 9 21.05 -5.67 23.80
CA PRO A 9 20.74 -5.00 22.53
C PRO A 9 21.55 -5.65 21.41
N ILE A 10 20.88 -6.07 20.35
CA ILE A 10 21.50 -6.55 19.13
C ILE A 10 22.20 -5.36 18.47
N ARG A 11 23.51 -5.32 18.57
CA ARG A 11 24.35 -4.35 17.88
C ARG A 11 24.50 -4.83 16.44
N ILE A 12 23.86 -4.16 15.50
CA ILE A 12 24.07 -4.38 14.07
C ILE A 12 25.36 -3.63 13.70
N ASP A 13 26.48 -4.35 13.67
CA ASP A 13 27.73 -3.81 13.14
C ASP A 13 27.56 -3.57 11.63
N ARG A 14 27.59 -2.31 11.22
CA ARG A 14 27.66 -1.96 9.80
C ARG A 14 29.04 -2.37 9.28
N PRO A 15 29.14 -3.25 8.26
CA PRO A 15 30.41 -3.51 7.64
C PRO A 15 30.94 -2.23 6.98
N ALA A 16 32.20 -1.89 7.26
CA ALA A 16 32.90 -0.78 6.66
C ALA A 16 32.99 -0.99 5.13
N SER A 17 32.57 0.05 4.37
CA SER A 17 32.92 0.30 2.95
C SER A 17 33.00 -0.92 2.02
N ALA A 18 31.87 -1.61 1.82
CA ALA A 18 31.67 -2.31 0.57
C ALA A 18 31.32 -1.25 -0.49
N GLN A 19 32.16 -1.06 -1.50
CA GLN A 19 31.83 -0.32 -2.70
C GLN A 19 30.55 -0.95 -3.27
N LEU A 20 29.44 -0.21 -3.20
CA LEU A 20 28.21 -0.62 -3.87
C LEU A 20 28.54 -0.83 -5.35
N PRO A 21 28.12 -1.95 -5.97
CA PRO A 21 28.26 -2.14 -7.40
C PRO A 21 27.65 -0.95 -8.13
N MET A 22 28.25 -0.54 -9.25
CA MET A 22 27.76 0.55 -10.10
C MET A 22 26.25 0.38 -10.28
N THR A 23 25.50 1.37 -9.82
CA THR A 23 24.03 1.36 -9.91
C THR A 23 23.65 1.19 -11.38
N PRO A 24 22.91 0.15 -11.77
CA PRO A 24 22.35 0.07 -13.12
C PRO A 24 21.61 1.35 -13.44
N ALA A 25 21.57 1.74 -14.71
CA ALA A 25 20.82 2.93 -15.13
C ALA A 25 19.42 2.87 -14.50
N ALA A 26 19.03 3.95 -13.79
CA ALA A 26 17.76 3.97 -13.07
C ALA A 26 16.61 3.64 -14.02
N THR A 27 15.82 2.64 -13.67
CA THR A 27 14.65 2.21 -14.46
C THR A 27 13.72 3.39 -14.70
N GLN A 28 13.25 3.49 -15.94
CA GLN A 28 12.32 4.54 -16.36
C GLN A 28 10.91 3.95 -16.49
N ILE A 29 9.88 4.78 -16.32
CA ILE A 29 8.49 4.33 -16.53
C ILE A 29 8.25 3.85 -17.98
N ALA A 30 9.05 4.32 -18.94
CA ALA A 30 9.02 3.87 -20.33
C ALA A 30 9.42 2.40 -20.52
N ASP A 31 10.07 1.78 -19.52
CA ASP A 31 10.45 0.37 -19.53
C ASP A 31 9.27 -0.55 -19.17
N TYR A 32 8.14 0.04 -18.79
CA TYR A 32 6.92 -0.68 -18.42
C TYR A 32 5.93 -0.73 -19.58
N THR A 33 5.22 -1.85 -19.69
CA THR A 33 4.07 -1.95 -20.58
C THR A 33 2.92 -1.15 -20.01
N LYS A 34 2.44 -0.17 -20.78
CA LYS A 34 1.30 0.66 -20.40
C LYS A 34 0.01 0.07 -20.96
N THR A 35 -0.98 -0.07 -20.10
CA THR A 35 -2.37 -0.41 -20.45
C THR A 35 -3.33 0.56 -19.77
N VAL A 36 -4.63 0.45 -20.04
CA VAL A 36 -5.68 1.19 -19.35
C VAL A 36 -6.66 0.21 -18.75
N PHE A 37 -7.00 0.40 -17.48
CA PHE A 37 -8.06 -0.35 -16.83
C PHE A 37 -9.21 0.58 -16.47
N THR A 38 -10.41 0.24 -16.95
CA THR A 38 -11.66 0.95 -16.67
C THR A 38 -12.64 0.00 -16.01
N ALA A 39 -13.22 0.44 -14.89
CA ALA A 39 -14.23 -0.34 -14.20
C ALA A 39 -15.34 0.57 -13.65
N GLU A 40 -16.52 0.01 -13.55
CA GLU A 40 -17.67 0.66 -12.90
C GLU A 40 -17.70 0.27 -11.42
N THR A 41 -17.68 1.27 -10.54
CA THR A 41 -17.73 1.07 -9.10
C THR A 41 -19.13 0.71 -8.62
N SER A 42 -19.28 0.21 -7.41
CA SER A 42 -20.59 -0.12 -6.81
C SER A 42 -21.56 1.07 -6.72
N GLU A 43 -21.04 2.29 -6.80
CA GLU A 43 -21.83 3.53 -6.82
C GLU A 43 -22.21 3.97 -8.24
N GLY A 44 -21.90 3.17 -9.28
CA GLY A 44 -22.19 3.49 -10.69
C GLY A 44 -21.25 4.52 -11.29
N HIS A 45 -20.07 4.74 -10.69
CA HIS A 45 -19.04 5.62 -11.26
C HIS A 45 -18.08 4.83 -12.14
N SER A 46 -17.92 5.26 -13.39
CA SER A 46 -16.87 4.74 -14.26
C SER A 46 -15.53 5.40 -13.90
N VAL A 47 -14.56 4.59 -13.47
CA VAL A 47 -13.21 5.03 -13.09
C VAL A 47 -12.21 4.39 -14.03
N SER A 48 -11.26 5.17 -14.56
CA SER A 48 -10.28 4.73 -15.55
C SER A 48 -8.91 5.28 -15.21
N HIS A 49 -7.91 4.39 -15.13
CA HIS A 49 -6.51 4.78 -14.89
C HIS A 49 -5.56 4.01 -15.80
N ASP A 50 -4.42 4.62 -16.09
CA ASP A 50 -3.29 3.96 -16.71
C ASP A 50 -2.68 2.93 -15.74
N ILE A 51 -2.30 1.78 -16.27
CA ILE A 51 -1.63 0.70 -15.54
C ILE A 51 -0.27 0.45 -16.17
N TYR A 52 0.77 0.38 -15.37
CA TYR A 52 2.12 0.09 -15.79
C TYR A 52 2.55 -1.27 -15.26
N ASN A 53 2.90 -2.19 -16.17
CA ASN A 53 3.24 -3.58 -15.83
C ASN A 53 4.67 -3.90 -16.24
N ARG A 54 5.41 -4.61 -15.38
CA ARG A 54 6.74 -5.15 -15.70
C ARG A 54 7.07 -6.35 -14.81
N GLY A 55 7.92 -7.24 -15.31
CA GLY A 55 8.32 -8.46 -14.60
C GLY A 55 7.43 -9.65 -14.93
N SER A 56 7.57 -10.70 -14.15
CA SER A 56 6.80 -11.95 -14.29
C SER A 56 6.72 -12.66 -12.94
N GLY A 57 5.81 -13.62 -12.79
CA GLY A 57 5.57 -14.35 -11.56
C GLY A 57 4.32 -13.87 -10.82
N THR A 58 4.24 -14.09 -9.52
CA THR A 58 3.08 -13.67 -8.74
C THR A 58 2.94 -12.15 -8.77
N PRO A 59 1.78 -11.61 -9.22
CA PRO A 59 1.61 -10.16 -9.35
C PRO A 59 1.58 -9.45 -7.99
N VAL A 60 2.23 -8.29 -7.94
CA VAL A 60 2.16 -7.34 -6.83
C VAL A 60 1.60 -6.02 -7.34
N VAL A 61 0.44 -5.63 -6.85
CA VAL A 61 -0.15 -4.31 -7.10
C VAL A 61 0.54 -3.32 -6.20
N LEU A 62 1.39 -2.48 -6.78
CA LEU A 62 2.17 -1.45 -6.09
C LEU A 62 1.47 -0.11 -6.22
N LEU A 63 0.86 0.33 -5.13
CA LEU A 63 0.14 1.61 -5.07
C LEU A 63 1.12 2.73 -4.78
N GLN A 64 1.09 3.75 -5.63
CA GLN A 64 1.98 4.90 -5.52
C GLN A 64 1.72 5.73 -4.26
N GLU A 65 2.76 6.39 -3.79
CA GLU A 65 2.67 7.44 -2.76
C GLU A 65 2.50 8.83 -3.38
N LEU A 66 2.26 9.85 -2.55
CA LEU A 66 2.48 11.24 -2.95
C LEU A 66 4.02 11.48 -2.99
N PRO A 67 4.53 12.06 -4.06
CA PRO A 67 3.95 12.89 -5.11
C PRO A 67 3.66 12.19 -6.44
N GLY A 68 3.57 10.88 -6.50
CA GLY A 68 3.33 10.15 -7.73
C GLY A 68 4.29 8.97 -7.93
N ILE A 69 4.36 8.38 -9.13
CA ILE A 69 5.34 7.35 -9.46
C ILE A 69 6.69 8.04 -9.69
N GLY A 70 7.55 8.04 -8.67
CA GLY A 70 8.90 8.59 -8.67
C GLY A 70 9.99 7.53 -8.77
N GLN A 71 11.26 7.94 -8.68
CA GLN A 71 12.42 7.04 -8.75
C GLN A 71 12.42 6.03 -7.59
N GLU A 72 11.99 6.43 -6.40
CA GLU A 72 11.90 5.55 -5.22
C GLU A 72 10.85 4.46 -5.43
N THR A 73 9.70 4.80 -6.03
CA THR A 73 8.67 3.81 -6.39
C THR A 73 9.19 2.82 -7.43
N LEU A 74 9.91 3.33 -8.46
CA LEU A 74 10.52 2.48 -9.48
C LEU A 74 11.63 1.59 -8.91
N ALA A 75 12.46 2.10 -7.99
CA ALA A 75 13.49 1.32 -7.31
C ALA A 75 12.87 0.21 -6.41
N LEU A 76 11.74 0.47 -5.76
CA LEU A 76 11.00 -0.57 -5.04
C LEU A 76 10.42 -1.62 -6.02
N ALA A 77 9.87 -1.16 -7.15
CA ALA A 77 9.37 -2.05 -8.19
C ALA A 77 10.47 -2.96 -8.75
N ASP A 78 11.68 -2.42 -9.00
CA ASP A 78 12.83 -3.22 -9.45
C ASP A 78 13.19 -4.31 -8.44
N ARG A 79 13.20 -4.00 -7.14
CA ARG A 79 13.46 -5.02 -6.08
C ARG A 79 12.42 -6.13 -6.07
N LEU A 80 11.15 -5.81 -6.33
CA LEU A 80 10.08 -6.80 -6.43
C LEU A 80 10.25 -7.67 -7.67
N ILE A 81 10.64 -7.08 -8.80
CA ILE A 81 10.92 -7.78 -10.06
C ILE A 81 12.13 -8.71 -9.88
N ASP A 82 13.21 -8.23 -9.27
CA ASP A 82 14.41 -9.02 -8.96
C ASP A 82 14.10 -10.18 -8.00
N ALA A 83 13.08 -10.02 -7.16
CA ALA A 83 12.57 -11.08 -6.28
C ALA A 83 11.62 -12.07 -6.99
N GLY A 84 11.39 -11.91 -8.31
CA GLY A 84 10.58 -12.81 -9.11
C GLY A 84 9.08 -12.50 -9.12
N HIS A 85 8.70 -11.23 -8.97
CA HIS A 85 7.31 -10.79 -9.06
C HIS A 85 7.03 -10.00 -10.34
N GLU A 86 5.79 -10.09 -10.83
CA GLU A 86 5.24 -9.08 -11.74
C GLU A 86 4.82 -7.88 -10.90
N VAL A 87 5.21 -6.67 -11.30
CA VAL A 87 4.73 -5.44 -10.67
C VAL A 87 3.67 -4.79 -11.53
N VAL A 88 2.53 -4.47 -10.92
CA VAL A 88 1.38 -3.80 -11.51
C VAL A 88 1.19 -2.48 -10.79
N MET A 89 1.50 -1.36 -11.46
CA MET A 89 1.39 -0.01 -10.87
C MET A 89 0.24 0.76 -11.51
N PRO A 90 -0.89 0.97 -10.81
CA PRO A 90 -1.90 1.91 -11.27
C PRO A 90 -1.42 3.35 -11.06
N HIS A 91 -1.56 4.18 -12.11
CA HIS A 91 -1.28 5.60 -12.03
C HIS A 91 -2.52 6.36 -11.56
N LEU A 92 -2.64 6.51 -10.25
CA LEU A 92 -3.83 7.08 -9.63
C LEU A 92 -3.84 8.61 -9.64
N PHE A 93 -2.66 9.25 -9.58
CA PHE A 93 -2.54 10.72 -9.50
C PHE A 93 -1.10 11.20 -9.76
N GLY A 94 -0.99 12.49 -9.98
CA GLY A 94 0.30 13.20 -10.07
C GLY A 94 1.02 13.02 -11.41
N PRO A 95 2.12 13.72 -11.62
CA PRO A 95 2.98 13.52 -12.76
C PRO A 95 3.88 12.30 -12.58
N ILE A 96 4.16 11.60 -13.66
CA ILE A 96 5.14 10.52 -13.67
C ILE A 96 6.54 11.11 -13.76
N GLY A 97 7.46 10.63 -12.90
CA GLY A 97 8.87 10.99 -12.94
C GLY A 97 9.21 12.43 -12.49
N LYS A 98 8.25 13.20 -12.01
CA LYS A 98 8.49 14.55 -11.47
C LYS A 98 7.94 14.69 -10.07
N ILE A 99 8.81 14.96 -9.13
CA ILE A 99 8.45 15.29 -7.76
C ILE A 99 8.10 16.78 -7.69
N SER A 100 6.85 17.13 -7.42
CA SER A 100 6.40 18.49 -7.19
C SER A 100 5.47 18.56 -6.00
N ILE A 101 6.00 18.92 -4.86
CA ILE A 101 5.22 19.00 -3.60
C ILE A 101 4.12 20.07 -3.69
N GLY A 102 4.41 21.23 -4.25
CA GLY A 102 3.44 22.34 -4.34
C GLY A 102 2.32 22.13 -5.37
N GLY A 103 2.63 21.52 -6.53
CA GLY A 103 1.63 21.19 -7.56
C GLY A 103 0.72 20.03 -7.16
N ASN A 104 1.17 19.18 -6.25
CA ASN A 104 0.46 17.98 -5.81
C ASN A 104 -0.59 18.27 -4.74
N LEU A 105 -0.41 19.29 -3.90
CA LEU A 105 -1.43 19.69 -2.93
C LEU A 105 -2.72 20.15 -3.64
N ALA A 106 -2.61 20.89 -4.76
CA ALA A 106 -3.76 21.28 -5.56
C ALA A 106 -4.43 20.08 -6.24
N ARG A 107 -3.63 19.07 -6.68
CA ARG A 107 -4.15 17.83 -7.28
C ARG A 107 -4.81 16.91 -6.26
N VAL A 108 -4.25 16.78 -5.05
CA VAL A 108 -4.90 16.09 -3.92
C VAL A 108 -6.27 16.70 -3.64
N MET A 109 -6.42 18.02 -3.79
CA MET A 109 -7.72 18.69 -3.66
C MET A 109 -8.70 18.31 -4.78
N CYS A 110 -8.22 18.07 -6.01
CA CYS A 110 -9.06 17.59 -7.12
C CYS A 110 -9.49 16.12 -6.94
N MET A 111 -8.69 15.30 -6.28
CA MET A 111 -8.99 13.89 -6.01
C MET A 111 -10.03 13.66 -4.89
N ARG A 112 -10.54 14.72 -4.26
CA ARG A 112 -11.50 14.63 -3.14
C ARG A 112 -12.72 13.77 -3.45
N LYS A 113 -13.21 13.77 -4.70
CA LYS A 113 -14.41 13.04 -5.08
C LYS A 113 -14.16 11.53 -5.18
N GLU A 114 -13.09 11.10 -5.84
CA GLU A 114 -12.78 9.67 -6.03
C GLU A 114 -12.24 9.04 -4.76
N PHE A 115 -11.36 9.74 -4.05
CA PHE A 115 -10.66 9.22 -2.87
C PHE A 115 -11.41 9.46 -1.56
N ARG A 116 -12.38 10.36 -1.54
CA ARG A 116 -13.07 10.79 -0.30
C ARG A 116 -12.06 11.06 0.84
N LEU A 117 -10.98 11.78 0.53
CA LEU A 117 -9.80 11.95 1.40
C LEU A 117 -10.10 12.38 2.84
N MET A 118 -11.24 13.05 3.04
CA MET A 118 -11.68 13.54 4.35
C MET A 118 -12.65 12.59 5.04
N ALA A 119 -13.08 11.51 4.38
CA ALA A 119 -14.01 10.57 4.96
C ALA A 119 -13.32 9.70 6.01
N SER A 120 -13.96 9.55 7.14
CA SER A 120 -13.61 8.57 8.17
C SER A 120 -14.75 7.57 8.30
N ASN A 121 -14.41 6.31 8.54
CA ASN A 121 -15.36 5.22 8.67
C ASN A 121 -16.29 5.04 7.45
N ALA A 122 -15.79 5.35 6.25
CA ALA A 122 -16.50 5.21 4.99
C ALA A 122 -15.58 4.70 3.89
N SER A 123 -16.12 3.98 2.93
CA SER A 123 -15.42 3.53 1.72
C SER A 123 -15.27 4.67 0.72
N SER A 124 -14.39 4.48 -0.27
CA SER A 124 -14.21 5.40 -1.38
C SER A 124 -14.36 4.66 -2.72
N PRO A 125 -14.83 5.34 -3.79
CA PRO A 125 -14.95 4.75 -5.12
C PRO A 125 -13.64 4.12 -5.64
N ILE A 126 -12.50 4.72 -5.31
CA ILE A 126 -11.19 4.18 -5.69
C ILE A 126 -10.89 2.84 -5.00
N SER A 127 -11.40 2.59 -3.78
CA SER A 127 -11.22 1.29 -3.12
C SER A 127 -11.95 0.18 -3.89
N ASP A 128 -13.14 0.46 -4.42
CA ASP A 128 -13.88 -0.48 -5.25
C ASP A 128 -13.16 -0.74 -6.57
N TRP A 129 -12.70 0.32 -7.23
CA TRP A 129 -11.94 0.21 -8.46
C TRP A 129 -10.64 -0.60 -8.26
N LEU A 130 -9.93 -0.38 -7.17
CA LEU A 130 -8.71 -1.15 -6.83
C LEU A 130 -9.02 -2.64 -6.57
N ARG A 131 -10.16 -2.97 -5.94
CA ARG A 131 -10.61 -4.36 -5.81
C ARG A 131 -10.84 -5.00 -7.17
N LEU A 132 -11.54 -4.29 -8.06
CA LEU A 132 -11.79 -4.76 -9.42
C LEU A 132 -10.48 -4.94 -10.21
N LEU A 133 -9.51 -4.04 -10.04
CA LEU A 133 -8.17 -4.21 -10.62
C LEU A 133 -7.46 -5.45 -10.07
N CYS A 134 -7.47 -5.69 -8.76
CA CYS A 134 -6.85 -6.88 -8.17
C CYS A 134 -7.48 -8.18 -8.71
N ARG A 135 -8.80 -8.22 -8.85
CA ARG A 135 -9.53 -9.34 -9.44
C ARG A 135 -9.16 -9.55 -10.92
N GLU A 136 -9.16 -8.47 -11.70
CA GLU A 136 -8.76 -8.52 -13.12
C GLU A 136 -7.32 -9.04 -13.28
N VAL A 137 -6.38 -8.56 -12.46
CA VAL A 137 -4.99 -9.02 -12.48
C VAL A 137 -4.90 -10.50 -12.11
N ARG A 138 -5.58 -10.96 -11.05
CA ARG A 138 -5.64 -12.36 -10.67
C ARG A 138 -6.17 -13.24 -11.82
N ASP A 139 -7.30 -12.84 -12.39
CA ASP A 139 -8.03 -13.64 -13.37
C ASP A 139 -7.31 -13.70 -14.71
N SER A 140 -6.81 -12.55 -15.20
CA SER A 140 -6.06 -12.47 -16.46
C SER A 140 -4.70 -13.17 -16.42
N ARG A 141 -4.08 -13.33 -15.23
CA ARG A 141 -2.83 -14.10 -15.04
C ARG A 141 -3.10 -15.54 -14.61
N SER A 142 -4.36 -15.90 -14.36
CA SER A 142 -4.76 -17.24 -13.88
C SER A 142 -3.98 -17.67 -12.62
N VAL A 143 -3.77 -16.73 -11.67
CA VAL A 143 -3.05 -16.96 -10.41
C VAL A 143 -4.02 -17.08 -9.24
N GLY A 144 -3.55 -17.58 -8.09
CA GLY A 144 -4.36 -17.71 -6.89
C GLY A 144 -4.74 -16.37 -6.25
N GLY A 145 -4.01 -15.30 -6.55
CA GLY A 145 -4.26 -13.95 -6.09
C GLY A 145 -3.04 -13.06 -6.24
N VAL A 146 -3.14 -11.82 -5.79
CA VAL A 146 -2.11 -10.80 -5.90
C VAL A 146 -1.57 -10.36 -4.53
N GLY A 147 -0.32 -9.88 -4.48
CA GLY A 147 0.16 -9.06 -3.38
C GLY A 147 -0.28 -7.60 -3.54
N VAL A 148 -0.40 -6.86 -2.44
CA VAL A 148 -0.66 -5.41 -2.48
C VAL A 148 0.32 -4.70 -1.58
N ILE A 149 0.96 -3.63 -2.10
CA ILE A 149 1.76 -2.71 -1.30
C ILE A 149 1.18 -1.32 -1.47
N GLY A 150 0.80 -0.68 -0.36
CA GLY A 150 0.33 0.70 -0.35
C GLY A 150 1.22 1.56 0.55
N MET A 151 1.47 2.80 0.13
CA MET A 151 2.41 3.70 0.80
C MET A 151 1.78 5.07 1.04
N CYS A 152 2.00 5.66 2.21
CA CYS A 152 1.52 6.98 2.60
C CYS A 152 -0.01 7.10 2.41
N LEU A 153 -0.47 7.95 1.51
CA LEU A 153 -1.89 8.12 1.14
C LEU A 153 -2.56 6.78 0.81
N THR A 154 -1.88 5.93 0.05
CA THR A 154 -2.43 4.66 -0.43
C THR A 154 -2.23 3.50 0.54
N GLY A 155 -1.47 3.70 1.63
CA GLY A 155 -1.26 2.69 2.65
C GLY A 155 -2.55 2.15 3.25
N ASN A 156 -3.54 3.01 3.44
CA ASN A 156 -4.86 2.61 3.94
C ASN A 156 -5.61 1.69 2.97
N PHE A 157 -5.39 1.83 1.64
CA PHE A 157 -6.03 0.93 0.68
C PHE A 157 -5.48 -0.49 0.77
N ALA A 158 -4.19 -0.67 1.08
CA ALA A 158 -3.65 -2.01 1.32
C ALA A 158 -4.37 -2.71 2.48
N ILE A 159 -4.70 -1.99 3.56
CA ILE A 159 -5.47 -2.51 4.70
C ILE A 159 -6.90 -2.88 4.28
N THR A 160 -7.49 -2.10 3.38
CA THR A 160 -8.84 -2.36 2.88
C THR A 160 -8.87 -3.54 1.91
N LEU A 161 -7.86 -3.62 1.02
CA LEU A 161 -7.81 -4.60 -0.06
C LEU A 161 -7.54 -6.02 0.42
N ILE A 162 -6.87 -6.21 1.57
CA ILE A 162 -6.65 -7.55 2.14
C ILE A 162 -7.95 -8.30 2.41
N GLY A 163 -9.06 -7.59 2.58
CA GLY A 163 -10.40 -8.17 2.73
C GLY A 163 -10.97 -8.80 1.47
N ASP A 164 -10.35 -8.58 0.29
CA ASP A 164 -10.79 -9.17 -0.97
C ASP A 164 -10.13 -10.52 -1.23
N ASP A 165 -10.89 -11.48 -1.78
CA ASP A 165 -10.41 -12.84 -2.04
C ASP A 165 -9.30 -12.89 -3.10
N SER A 166 -9.21 -11.87 -3.96
CA SER A 166 -8.13 -11.75 -4.95
C SER A 166 -6.79 -11.34 -4.35
N VAL A 167 -6.74 -10.88 -3.10
CA VAL A 167 -5.51 -10.42 -2.46
C VAL A 167 -5.00 -11.47 -1.48
N LEU A 168 -3.78 -11.97 -1.69
CA LEU A 168 -3.15 -12.98 -0.82
C LEU A 168 -2.46 -12.37 0.38
N ALA A 169 -1.76 -11.26 0.17
CA ALA A 169 -0.99 -10.56 1.20
C ALA A 169 -1.00 -9.07 0.95
N ALA A 170 -0.90 -8.27 2.01
CA ALA A 170 -0.80 -6.82 1.92
C ALA A 170 0.27 -6.26 2.86
N VAL A 171 0.90 -5.19 2.40
CA VAL A 171 1.82 -4.35 3.20
C VAL A 171 1.32 -2.92 3.16
N ALA A 172 1.11 -2.32 4.33
CA ALA A 172 0.79 -0.91 4.47
C ALA A 172 2.02 -0.18 5.03
N SER A 173 2.62 0.68 4.22
CA SER A 173 3.73 1.53 4.66
C SER A 173 3.22 2.94 4.94
N GLN A 174 3.43 3.43 6.16
CA GLN A 174 3.08 4.77 6.62
C GLN A 174 1.64 5.20 6.25
N PRO A 175 0.60 4.41 6.59
CA PRO A 175 -0.77 4.75 6.21
C PRO A 175 -1.19 6.07 6.86
N ALA A 176 -1.46 7.09 6.02
CA ALA A 176 -1.66 8.46 6.48
C ALA A 176 -3.14 8.90 6.48
N MET A 177 -4.06 8.12 5.89
CA MET A 177 -5.47 8.52 5.80
C MET A 177 -6.32 8.03 6.96
N PRO A 178 -7.34 8.78 7.38
CA PRO A 178 -7.64 10.16 6.99
C PRO A 178 -6.69 11.14 7.69
N PHE A 179 -6.15 12.11 6.96
CA PHE A 179 -5.06 12.99 7.43
C PHE A 179 -5.37 13.77 8.72
N PHE A 180 -6.62 14.17 8.93
CA PHE A 180 -7.01 15.02 10.06
C PHE A 180 -7.68 14.25 11.20
N LYS A 181 -7.80 12.93 11.09
CA LYS A 181 -8.42 12.06 12.10
C LYS A 181 -7.61 10.77 12.23
N GLN A 182 -6.41 10.89 12.79
CA GLN A 182 -5.49 9.77 12.91
C GLN A 182 -6.05 8.61 13.76
N GLY A 183 -6.90 8.89 14.73
CA GLY A 183 -7.61 7.88 15.53
C GLY A 183 -8.75 7.15 14.79
N ALA A 184 -8.93 7.37 13.48
CA ALA A 184 -9.93 6.70 12.66
C ALA A 184 -9.29 6.03 11.43
N LEU A 185 -10.00 5.09 10.80
CA LEU A 185 -9.62 4.46 9.54
C LEU A 185 -10.44 5.04 8.38
N HIS A 186 -9.84 5.04 7.21
CA HIS A 186 -10.53 5.33 5.95
C HIS A 186 -11.14 4.03 5.39
N MET A 187 -12.03 3.44 6.16
CA MET A 187 -12.69 2.16 5.87
C MET A 187 -14.11 2.19 6.42
N SER A 188 -15.04 1.59 5.71
CA SER A 188 -16.38 1.34 6.24
C SER A 188 -16.36 0.20 7.29
N PRO A 189 -17.38 0.10 8.17
CA PRO A 189 -17.50 -1.03 9.10
C PRO A 189 -17.49 -2.40 8.41
N LYS A 190 -18.07 -2.48 7.22
CA LYS A 190 -18.06 -3.72 6.41
C LYS A 190 -16.64 -4.07 5.96
N GLU A 191 -15.87 -3.11 5.46
CA GLU A 191 -14.49 -3.33 5.04
C GLU A 191 -13.60 -3.76 6.21
N ILE A 192 -13.78 -3.18 7.38
CA ILE A 192 -13.08 -3.60 8.60
C ILE A 192 -13.41 -5.06 8.92
N ALA A 193 -14.69 -5.44 8.90
CA ALA A 193 -15.12 -6.81 9.19
C ALA A 193 -14.58 -7.82 8.16
N ASP A 194 -14.59 -7.47 6.87
CA ASP A 194 -14.07 -8.31 5.80
C ASP A 194 -12.55 -8.48 5.92
N SER A 195 -11.81 -7.40 6.19
CA SER A 195 -10.36 -7.46 6.39
C SER A 195 -9.98 -8.27 7.63
N ARG A 196 -10.71 -8.12 8.76
CA ARG A 196 -10.47 -8.95 9.96
C ARG A 196 -10.64 -10.43 9.65
N ARG A 197 -11.74 -10.81 8.99
CA ARG A 197 -12.02 -12.20 8.62
C ARG A 197 -10.95 -12.76 7.68
N ALA A 198 -10.55 -11.97 6.68
CA ALA A 198 -9.51 -12.39 5.74
C ALA A 198 -8.16 -12.65 6.43
N LEU A 199 -7.78 -11.80 7.37
CA LEU A 199 -6.52 -11.92 8.11
C LEU A 199 -6.47 -13.14 9.06
N GLU A 200 -7.61 -13.70 9.43
CA GLU A 200 -7.67 -14.97 10.20
C GLU A 200 -7.17 -16.17 9.37
N THR A 201 -7.39 -16.13 8.06
CA THR A 201 -6.99 -17.21 7.15
C THR A 201 -5.70 -16.93 6.38
N LYS A 202 -5.44 -15.65 6.03
CA LYS A 202 -4.26 -15.24 5.26
C LYS A 202 -3.02 -14.99 6.11
N GLY A 203 -3.21 -14.90 7.43
CA GLY A 203 -2.16 -14.55 8.39
C GLY A 203 -1.98 -13.02 8.53
N PRO A 204 -1.08 -12.59 9.42
CA PRO A 204 -0.95 -11.19 9.78
C PRO A 204 -0.40 -10.35 8.62
N MET A 205 -1.05 -9.22 8.38
CA MET A 205 -0.55 -8.18 7.48
C MET A 205 0.62 -7.42 8.12
N ARG A 206 1.56 -6.98 7.30
CA ARG A 206 2.64 -6.10 7.73
C ARG A 206 2.24 -4.63 7.60
N PHE A 207 2.59 -3.87 8.62
CA PHE A 207 2.39 -2.44 8.69
C PHE A 207 3.71 -1.79 9.12
N LEU A 208 4.18 -0.80 8.37
CA LEU A 208 5.43 -0.10 8.63
C LEU A 208 5.13 1.36 8.96
N ARG A 209 5.88 1.90 9.93
CA ARG A 209 5.81 3.30 10.32
C ARG A 209 7.20 3.81 10.72
N PHE A 210 7.54 5.03 10.35
CA PHE A 210 8.69 5.71 10.91
C PHE A 210 8.36 6.27 12.29
N GLU A 211 9.32 6.27 13.20
CA GLU A 211 9.12 6.68 14.60
C GLU A 211 8.55 8.11 14.72
N ASP A 212 9.09 9.05 13.96
CA ASP A 212 8.70 10.47 13.96
C ASP A 212 7.86 10.89 12.75
N ASP A 213 7.09 9.97 12.16
CA ASP A 213 6.26 10.30 10.99
C ASP A 213 5.10 11.23 11.38
N PRO A 214 5.08 12.47 10.86
CA PRO A 214 4.03 13.43 11.21
C PRO A 214 2.67 13.13 10.53
N LEU A 215 2.64 12.26 9.53
CA LEU A 215 1.45 11.92 8.75
C LEU A 215 0.89 10.55 9.12
N SER A 216 1.75 9.59 9.47
CA SER A 216 1.38 8.29 10.01
C SER A 216 1.75 8.25 11.49
N THR A 217 0.92 8.84 12.33
CA THR A 217 1.22 9.07 13.74
C THR A 217 1.10 7.82 14.60
N VAL A 218 1.59 7.88 15.83
CA VAL A 218 1.38 6.83 16.84
C VAL A 218 -0.12 6.57 17.06
N GLU A 219 -0.95 7.62 17.05
CA GLU A 219 -2.42 7.48 17.17
C GLU A 219 -3.01 6.65 16.03
N LYS A 220 -2.45 6.77 14.81
CA LYS A 220 -2.84 5.93 13.67
C LYS A 220 -2.46 4.47 13.91
N SER A 221 -1.24 4.21 14.36
CA SER A 221 -0.77 2.87 14.71
C SER A 221 -1.67 2.23 15.77
N GLU A 222 -1.93 2.92 16.87
CA GLU A 222 -2.83 2.46 17.92
C GLU A 222 -4.25 2.19 17.41
N CYS A 223 -4.76 3.03 16.50
CA CYS A 223 -6.06 2.83 15.87
C CYS A 223 -6.08 1.53 15.04
N ILE A 224 -5.04 1.27 14.25
CA ILE A 224 -4.91 0.05 13.45
C ILE A 224 -4.83 -1.17 14.39
N HIS A 225 -3.95 -1.16 15.38
CA HIS A 225 -3.82 -2.27 16.33
C HIS A 225 -5.12 -2.56 17.07
N ARG A 226 -5.77 -1.55 17.63
CA ARG A 226 -7.04 -1.67 18.34
C ARG A 226 -8.17 -2.19 17.43
N THR A 227 -8.13 -1.85 16.13
CA THR A 227 -9.17 -2.27 15.19
C THR A 227 -9.00 -3.72 14.76
N PHE A 228 -7.78 -4.20 14.57
CA PHE A 228 -7.52 -5.49 13.96
C PHE A 228 -7.04 -6.55 14.93
N ASN A 229 -6.27 -6.19 15.96
CA ASN A 229 -5.74 -7.13 16.94
C ASN A 229 -6.68 -7.29 18.14
N ASP A 230 -6.64 -8.46 18.75
CA ASP A 230 -7.28 -8.77 20.03
C ASP A 230 -6.38 -9.71 20.84
N ASN A 231 -6.83 -10.17 22.00
CA ASN A 231 -6.02 -11.01 22.88
C ASN A 231 -5.69 -12.40 22.31
N GLU A 232 -6.42 -12.83 21.29
CA GLU A 232 -6.28 -14.17 20.69
C GLU A 232 -5.56 -14.12 19.34
N HIS A 233 -5.65 -12.98 18.61
CA HIS A 233 -5.16 -12.88 17.24
C HIS A 233 -4.39 -11.59 16.99
N GLU A 234 -3.14 -11.75 16.54
CA GLU A 234 -2.34 -10.68 15.97
C GLU A 234 -2.56 -10.65 14.44
N ARG A 235 -3.53 -9.87 13.97
CA ARG A 235 -3.89 -9.76 12.55
C ARG A 235 -3.07 -8.72 11.81
N VAL A 236 -2.50 -7.77 12.53
CA VAL A 236 -1.62 -6.72 11.99
C VAL A 236 -0.38 -6.63 12.86
N ARG A 237 0.79 -6.67 12.24
CA ARG A 237 2.09 -6.55 12.91
C ARG A 237 2.82 -5.32 12.42
N GLU A 238 3.17 -4.42 13.35
CA GLU A 238 4.01 -3.26 13.09
C GLU A 238 5.50 -3.66 13.01
N ILE A 239 6.24 -3.00 12.10
CA ILE A 239 7.69 -3.20 11.91
C ILE A 239 8.37 -1.83 11.93
#